data_2b9f991437ff7f5013ed36197682bbfc
#
_entry.id   2b9f991437ff7f5013ed36197682bbfc
#
_cell.length_a   1.000
_cell.length_b   1.000
_cell.length_c   1.000
_cell.angle_alpha   90.00
_cell.angle_beta   90.00
_cell.angle_gamma   90.00
#
_symmetry.space_group_name_H-M   'P 1'
#
loop_
_entity.id
_entity.type
_entity.pdbx_description
1 polymer ?
#
loop_
_entity_poly.entity_id
_entity_poly.type
_entity_poly.pdbx_seq_one_letter_code
_entity_poly.pdbx_strand_id
1 'polypeptide(L)'
;MGRGRRRIIWLAALLQLWLLTACGGSNPSSAQSITLYTCVNDTTIQPVLAQYQGTHPGTKVELFRAPTGQLNARVASDIRAGGLKADVIWACDPLTMQDYVTQGLVGGWTPETEIPATVRTPDYVGIAMLYLVAITHQGVKAPTSWSDLASAGKVAVPDPNLAASALGALGFFGPKFYADLKEHGAVQVGTPDDVTTGVAQGTYDAGITIANSAYAAQKKGSPITITWPKPGAVAIYGPVAISKTTKNAQAAQDFISYVTSRDGQTVIGSAGSYPTLPDVAGPEKPKGAPVVYPDWNAVTSHKAALLEDYAKIFGG
;
A
#
# COMPACT_ATOMS: atom_id res chain seq x y z
N MET A 1 78.26 -29.28 53.52
CA MET A 1 78.58 -30.58 52.88
C MET A 1 77.46 -30.86 51.89
N GLY A 2 77.56 -31.01 50.65
CA GLY A 2 78.52 -31.25 49.59
C GLY A 2 77.72 -31.05 48.29
N ARG A 3 78.28 -30.34 47.37
CA ARG A 3 78.77 -30.80 46.07
C ARG A 3 77.77 -31.75 45.35
N GLY A 4 77.28 -31.46 44.15
CA GLY A 4 77.94 -31.01 42.95
C GLY A 4 77.17 -31.29 41.68
N ARG A 5 77.64 -30.60 40.65
CA ARG A 5 77.71 -30.95 39.22
C ARG A 5 76.48 -30.78 38.34
N ARG A 6 76.45 -29.67 37.64
CA ARG A 6 76.62 -29.50 36.18
C ARG A 6 76.35 -30.73 35.32
N ARG A 7 75.41 -30.64 34.42
CA ARG A 7 75.55 -31.04 32.98
C ARG A 7 74.62 -30.25 32.09
N ILE A 8 75.30 -29.50 31.25
CA ILE A 8 74.74 -28.86 30.00
C ILE A 8 74.50 -29.96 28.97
N ILE A 9 73.39 -30.04 28.36
CA ILE A 9 73.23 -30.65 27.04
C ILE A 9 72.37 -29.76 26.20
N TRP A 10 72.91 -29.50 25.05
CA TRP A 10 72.46 -28.66 23.95
C TRP A 10 71.44 -29.33 23.07
N LEU A 11 70.63 -28.47 22.28
CA LEU A 11 70.03 -28.67 20.99
C LEU A 11 68.68 -29.42 20.93
N ALA A 12 67.63 -28.76 20.56
CA ALA A 12 67.21 -28.64 19.14
C ALA A 12 66.11 -27.64 19.00
N ALA A 13 66.37 -26.61 18.23
CA ALA A 13 65.32 -25.71 17.67
C ALA A 13 64.50 -26.48 16.64
N LEU A 14 63.21 -26.66 16.93
CA LEU A 14 62.20 -27.07 15.95
C LEU A 14 61.20 -25.93 15.79
N LEU A 15 61.48 -25.15 14.77
CA LEU A 15 60.58 -24.12 14.21
C LEU A 15 59.34 -24.79 13.65
N GLN A 16 58.28 -24.90 14.44
CA GLN A 16 56.97 -25.26 13.88
C GLN A 16 56.28 -24.00 13.41
N LEU A 17 56.33 -23.79 12.09
CA LEU A 17 55.55 -22.81 11.33
C LEU A 17 54.09 -23.25 11.38
N TRP A 18 53.32 -22.68 12.29
CA TRP A 18 51.88 -22.80 12.25
C TRP A 18 51.35 -21.91 11.10
N LEU A 19 51.05 -22.55 9.99
CA LEU A 19 50.19 -21.97 8.94
C LEU A 19 48.83 -21.72 9.57
N LEU A 20 48.58 -20.49 9.98
CA LEU A 20 47.22 -19.96 10.20
C LEU A 20 46.52 -19.92 8.84
N THR A 21 45.86 -21.01 8.47
CA THR A 21 44.79 -20.98 7.49
C THR A 21 43.67 -20.10 8.07
N ALA A 22 43.71 -18.83 7.70
CA ALA A 22 42.55 -17.96 7.84
C ALA A 22 41.44 -18.54 6.97
N CYS A 23 40.61 -19.43 7.53
CA CYS A 23 39.29 -19.65 7.03
C CYS A 23 38.57 -18.30 7.11
N GLY A 24 38.42 -17.66 5.97
CA GLY A 24 37.51 -16.56 5.81
C GLY A 24 36.12 -17.05 6.20
N GLY A 25 35.77 -16.95 7.46
CA GLY A 25 34.40 -17.08 7.93
C GLY A 25 33.63 -15.93 7.29
N SER A 26 32.85 -16.22 6.26
CA SER A 26 31.72 -15.40 5.91
C SER A 26 30.93 -15.24 7.21
N ASN A 27 31.01 -14.05 7.81
CA ASN A 27 30.09 -13.66 8.88
C ASN A 27 28.70 -14.01 8.39
N PRO A 28 27.90 -14.79 9.14
CA PRO A 28 26.49 -14.90 8.81
C PRO A 28 25.97 -13.46 8.80
N SER A 29 25.55 -12.98 7.63
CA SER A 29 24.88 -11.70 7.47
C SER A 29 23.85 -11.63 8.59
N SER A 30 24.03 -10.71 9.54
CA SER A 30 23.02 -10.51 10.59
C SER A 30 21.70 -10.31 9.91
N ALA A 31 20.71 -11.15 10.25
CA ALA A 31 19.37 -11.07 9.65
C ALA A 31 18.89 -9.62 9.75
N GLN A 32 18.70 -8.99 8.59
CA GLN A 32 18.19 -7.62 8.55
C GLN A 32 16.68 -7.66 8.79
N SER A 33 16.17 -6.74 9.57
CA SER A 33 14.74 -6.59 9.78
C SER A 33 14.30 -5.20 9.33
N ILE A 34 13.23 -5.14 8.56
CA ILE A 34 12.57 -3.87 8.22
C ILE A 34 11.14 -3.89 8.74
N THR A 35 10.67 -2.74 9.16
CA THR A 35 9.28 -2.52 9.58
C THR A 35 8.50 -1.86 8.43
N LEU A 36 7.51 -2.56 7.91
CA LEU A 36 6.61 -2.07 6.87
C LEU A 36 5.27 -1.65 7.47
N TYR A 37 4.88 -0.40 7.24
CA TYR A 37 3.53 0.10 7.53
C TYR A 37 2.72 0.18 6.25
N THR A 38 1.48 -0.35 6.27
CA THR A 38 0.63 -0.35 5.08
C THR A 38 -0.86 -0.38 5.39
N CYS A 39 -1.65 0.11 4.45
CA CYS A 39 -3.11 -0.06 4.39
C CYS A 39 -3.55 -1.07 3.32
N VAL A 40 -2.62 -1.70 2.62
CA VAL A 40 -2.92 -2.68 1.58
C VAL A 40 -3.57 -3.93 2.19
N ASN A 41 -4.57 -4.49 1.51
CA ASN A 41 -5.30 -5.67 1.98
C ASN A 41 -4.38 -6.89 2.14
N ASP A 42 -4.68 -7.74 3.15
CA ASP A 42 -3.92 -8.95 3.44
C ASP A 42 -3.81 -9.88 2.23
N THR A 43 -4.84 -9.94 1.40
CA THR A 43 -4.84 -10.73 0.15
C THR A 43 -3.75 -10.32 -0.84
N THR A 44 -3.28 -9.06 -0.79
CA THR A 44 -2.19 -8.56 -1.61
C THR A 44 -0.86 -8.56 -0.86
N ILE A 45 -0.84 -8.02 0.38
CA ILE A 45 0.43 -7.82 1.06
C ILE A 45 1.09 -9.13 1.50
N GLN A 46 0.32 -10.13 1.95
CA GLN A 46 0.89 -11.40 2.42
C GLN A 46 1.63 -12.17 1.31
N PRO A 47 1.07 -12.36 0.08
CA PRO A 47 1.82 -12.98 -1.02
C PRO A 47 3.10 -12.20 -1.41
N VAL A 48 3.04 -10.86 -1.41
CA VAL A 48 4.21 -10.01 -1.71
C VAL A 48 5.32 -10.25 -0.69
N LEU A 49 5.00 -10.27 0.61
CA LEU A 49 5.98 -10.52 1.66
C LEU A 49 6.52 -11.94 1.63
N ALA A 50 5.67 -12.93 1.40
CA ALA A 50 6.09 -14.33 1.30
C ALA A 50 7.09 -14.53 0.16
N GLN A 51 6.81 -13.97 -1.02
CA GLN A 51 7.73 -14.07 -2.17
C GLN A 51 9.02 -13.31 -1.93
N TYR A 52 8.94 -12.07 -1.39
CA TYR A 52 10.13 -11.29 -1.06
C TYR A 52 11.05 -12.02 -0.09
N GLN A 53 10.52 -12.49 1.04
CA GLN A 53 11.31 -13.21 2.05
C GLN A 53 11.84 -14.57 1.54
N GLY A 54 11.10 -15.22 0.63
CA GLY A 54 11.55 -16.44 -0.04
C GLY A 54 12.79 -16.24 -0.93
N THR A 55 12.91 -15.07 -1.57
CA THR A 55 14.06 -14.70 -2.41
C THR A 55 15.15 -13.93 -1.65
N HIS A 56 14.84 -13.42 -0.46
CA HIS A 56 15.74 -12.65 0.42
C HIS A 56 15.79 -13.27 1.83
N PRO A 57 16.29 -14.51 1.99
CA PRO A 57 16.19 -15.27 3.25
C PRO A 57 16.92 -14.61 4.44
N GLY A 58 17.77 -13.60 4.18
CA GLY A 58 18.45 -12.80 5.21
C GLY A 58 17.62 -11.62 5.72
N THR A 59 16.43 -11.34 5.15
CA THR A 59 15.62 -10.18 5.51
C THR A 59 14.28 -10.60 6.09
N LYS A 60 13.99 -10.15 7.32
CA LYS A 60 12.67 -10.27 7.94
C LYS A 60 11.87 -8.97 7.71
N VAL A 61 10.61 -9.08 7.31
CA VAL A 61 9.70 -7.93 7.24
C VAL A 61 8.69 -8.01 8.38
N GLU A 62 8.73 -7.01 9.27
CA GLU A 62 7.74 -6.83 10.32
C GLU A 62 6.61 -5.95 9.80
N LEU A 63 5.42 -6.52 9.75
CA LEU A 63 4.26 -5.87 9.15
C LEU A 63 3.37 -5.20 10.20
N PHE A 64 3.10 -3.91 10.04
CA PHE A 64 1.94 -3.25 10.62
C PHE A 64 0.95 -2.91 9.49
N ARG A 65 -0.21 -3.57 9.52
CA ARG A 65 -1.28 -3.36 8.54
C ARG A 65 -2.54 -2.86 9.23
N ALA A 66 -3.10 -1.75 8.73
CA ALA A 66 -4.37 -1.20 9.22
C ALA A 66 -5.03 -0.33 8.13
N PRO A 67 -6.34 -0.09 8.16
CA PRO A 67 -6.98 0.94 7.32
C PRO A 67 -6.30 2.30 7.48
N THR A 68 -6.37 3.14 6.44
CA THR A 68 -5.60 4.39 6.33
C THR A 68 -5.76 5.30 7.55
N GLY A 69 -6.97 5.47 8.10
CA GLY A 69 -7.16 6.29 9.29
C GLY A 69 -6.40 5.77 10.52
N GLN A 70 -6.36 4.45 10.71
CA GLN A 70 -5.60 3.81 11.80
C GLN A 70 -4.10 3.84 11.53
N LEU A 71 -3.68 3.71 10.28
CA LEU A 71 -2.28 3.89 9.87
C LEU A 71 -1.80 5.30 10.21
N ASN A 72 -2.59 6.32 9.88
CA ASN A 72 -2.30 7.71 10.21
C ASN A 72 -2.20 7.92 11.73
N ALA A 73 -3.11 7.33 12.51
CA ALA A 73 -3.07 7.39 13.96
C ALA A 73 -1.81 6.73 14.53
N ARG A 74 -1.37 5.60 13.95
CA ARG A 74 -0.12 4.92 14.32
C ARG A 74 1.10 5.79 14.02
N VAL A 75 1.20 6.36 12.82
CA VAL A 75 2.28 7.27 12.44
C VAL A 75 2.34 8.47 13.40
N ALA A 76 1.19 9.11 13.68
CA ALA A 76 1.11 10.21 14.63
C ALA A 76 1.53 9.80 16.06
N SER A 77 1.22 8.59 16.48
CA SER A 77 1.65 8.04 17.79
C SER A 77 3.16 7.84 17.83
N ASP A 78 3.76 7.29 16.77
CA ASP A 78 5.19 7.09 16.67
C ASP A 78 5.95 8.43 16.75
N ILE A 79 5.46 9.46 16.04
CA ILE A 79 6.06 10.81 16.06
C ILE A 79 6.05 11.36 17.49
N ARG A 80 4.92 11.26 18.20
CA ARG A 80 4.84 11.69 19.61
C ARG A 80 5.77 10.90 20.53
N ALA A 81 6.09 9.65 20.18
CA ALA A 81 7.00 8.78 20.92
C ALA A 81 8.48 8.92 20.49
N GLY A 82 8.81 9.96 19.72
CA GLY A 82 10.20 10.29 19.36
C GLY A 82 10.64 9.91 17.95
N GLY A 83 9.72 9.54 17.05
CA GLY A 83 9.98 9.35 15.63
C GLY A 83 9.32 8.13 15.01
N LEU A 84 9.16 8.18 13.69
CA LEU A 84 8.57 7.12 12.90
C LEU A 84 9.31 5.78 13.13
N LYS A 85 8.55 4.71 13.36
CA LYS A 85 9.10 3.37 13.59
C LYS A 85 9.17 2.53 12.31
N ALA A 86 8.42 2.92 11.27
CA ALA A 86 8.49 2.26 9.98
C ALA A 86 9.81 2.57 9.26
N ASP A 87 10.39 1.57 8.60
CA ASP A 87 11.47 1.74 7.63
C ASP A 87 10.91 2.03 6.24
N VAL A 88 9.73 1.44 5.93
CA VAL A 88 9.01 1.62 4.67
C VAL A 88 7.53 1.89 4.97
N ILE A 89 6.94 2.83 4.25
CA ILE A 89 5.49 3.01 4.20
C ILE A 89 5.00 2.71 2.79
N TRP A 90 4.01 1.81 2.69
CA TRP A 90 3.23 1.60 1.48
C TRP A 90 1.81 2.10 1.72
N ALA A 91 1.55 3.35 1.33
CA ALA A 91 0.24 3.98 1.46
C ALA A 91 -0.72 3.51 0.35
N CYS A 92 -2.02 3.76 0.55
CA CYS A 92 -3.07 3.36 -0.40
C CYS A 92 -3.55 4.50 -1.30
N ASP A 93 -2.98 5.69 -1.14
CA ASP A 93 -3.30 6.87 -1.95
C ASP A 93 -2.15 7.88 -1.92
N PRO A 94 -2.04 8.72 -2.97
CA PRO A 94 -0.99 9.72 -3.05
C PRO A 94 -1.15 10.88 -2.05
N LEU A 95 -2.37 11.18 -1.59
CA LEU A 95 -2.62 12.31 -0.67
C LEU A 95 -2.04 12.05 0.71
N THR A 96 -2.27 10.84 1.23
CA THR A 96 -1.68 10.38 2.50
C THR A 96 -0.16 10.34 2.40
N MET A 97 0.39 9.84 1.30
CA MET A 97 1.85 9.82 1.10
C MET A 97 2.43 11.22 1.00
N GLN A 98 1.77 12.13 0.29
CA GLN A 98 2.21 13.52 0.17
C GLN A 98 2.23 14.24 1.53
N ASP A 99 1.27 13.95 2.41
CA ASP A 99 1.29 14.47 3.79
C ASP A 99 2.54 13.99 4.54
N TYR A 100 2.91 12.71 4.40
CA TYR A 100 4.12 12.18 5.04
C TYR A 100 5.41 12.79 4.47
N VAL A 101 5.45 13.04 3.16
CA VAL A 101 6.57 13.76 2.51
C VAL A 101 6.67 15.19 3.04
N THR A 102 5.55 15.91 3.09
CA THR A 102 5.48 17.30 3.57
C THR A 102 5.91 17.42 5.03
N GLN A 103 5.57 16.43 5.87
CA GLN A 103 6.02 16.34 7.25
C GLN A 103 7.50 15.92 7.40
N GLY A 104 8.19 15.62 6.30
CA GLY A 104 9.59 15.18 6.32
C GLY A 104 9.80 13.76 6.85
N LEU A 105 8.77 12.92 6.89
CA LEU A 105 8.83 11.57 7.45
C LEU A 105 9.41 10.55 6.48
N VAL A 106 9.09 10.69 5.20
CA VAL A 106 9.49 9.74 4.14
C VAL A 106 10.07 10.49 2.94
N GLY A 107 10.70 9.77 2.02
CA GLY A 107 11.20 10.28 0.75
C GLY A 107 12.73 10.43 0.69
N GLY A 108 13.19 11.17 -0.33
CA GLY A 108 14.60 11.43 -0.58
C GLY A 108 15.33 10.31 -1.32
N TRP A 109 14.63 9.24 -1.69
CA TRP A 109 15.15 8.16 -2.53
C TRP A 109 14.02 7.39 -3.21
N THR A 110 14.23 7.05 -4.47
CA THR A 110 13.41 6.10 -5.24
C THR A 110 14.30 5.27 -6.16
N PRO A 111 13.96 4.01 -6.46
CA PRO A 111 14.74 3.20 -7.38
C PRO A 111 14.60 3.68 -8.82
N GLU A 112 15.56 3.32 -9.67
CA GLU A 112 15.34 3.31 -11.11
C GLU A 112 14.29 2.25 -11.45
N THR A 113 13.29 2.62 -12.24
CA THR A 113 12.16 1.74 -12.58
C THR A 113 11.49 2.16 -13.89
N GLU A 114 10.89 1.20 -14.59
CA GLU A 114 10.05 1.43 -15.77
C GLU A 114 8.62 1.87 -15.42
N ILE A 115 8.29 1.97 -14.14
CA ILE A 115 7.00 2.49 -13.68
C ILE A 115 6.83 3.93 -14.20
N PRO A 116 5.66 4.27 -14.81
CA PRO A 116 5.45 5.56 -15.45
C PRO A 116 5.67 6.76 -14.52
N ALA A 117 6.22 7.84 -15.05
CA ALA A 117 6.45 9.09 -14.31
C ALA A 117 5.16 9.71 -13.74
N THR A 118 3.99 9.37 -14.30
CA THR A 118 2.68 9.86 -13.86
C THR A 118 2.28 9.35 -12.47
N VAL A 119 2.92 8.29 -11.99
CA VAL A 119 2.64 7.70 -10.66
C VAL A 119 3.87 7.69 -9.76
N ARG A 120 4.89 8.48 -10.06
CA ARG A 120 6.10 8.60 -9.23
C ARG A 120 6.57 10.04 -9.08
N THR A 121 7.29 10.27 -7.99
CA THR A 121 7.98 11.52 -7.67
C THR A 121 9.41 11.20 -7.22
N PRO A 122 10.26 12.19 -6.93
CA PRO A 122 11.55 11.92 -6.31
C PRO A 122 11.48 11.28 -4.92
N ASP A 123 10.32 11.32 -4.27
CA ASP A 123 10.13 10.87 -2.89
C ASP A 123 9.39 9.54 -2.75
N TYR A 124 8.64 9.09 -3.78
CA TYR A 124 7.88 7.85 -3.74
C TYR A 124 7.56 7.30 -5.13
N VAL A 125 7.20 6.02 -5.20
CA VAL A 125 6.76 5.34 -6.42
C VAL A 125 5.42 4.66 -6.17
N GLY A 126 4.44 4.91 -7.04
CA GLY A 126 3.15 4.20 -7.06
C GLY A 126 3.36 2.78 -7.59
N ILE A 127 3.04 1.77 -6.79
CA ILE A 127 3.32 0.36 -7.12
C ILE A 127 2.08 -0.51 -7.30
N ALA A 128 0.92 0.02 -6.94
CA ALA A 128 -0.35 -0.64 -7.19
C ALA A 128 -1.41 0.41 -7.54
N MET A 129 -2.34 0.05 -8.42
CA MET A 129 -3.46 0.89 -8.79
C MET A 129 -4.75 0.36 -8.15
N LEU A 130 -5.58 1.27 -7.69
CA LEU A 130 -6.96 1.03 -7.30
C LEU A 130 -7.87 1.72 -8.31
N TYR A 131 -8.97 1.08 -8.69
CA TYR A 131 -10.01 1.69 -9.50
C TYR A 131 -11.30 1.74 -8.71
N LEU A 132 -11.84 2.94 -8.50
CA LEU A 132 -13.19 3.09 -7.96
C LEU A 132 -14.19 2.72 -9.05
N VAL A 133 -15.14 1.89 -8.67
CA VAL A 133 -16.24 1.41 -9.51
C VAL A 133 -17.56 1.54 -8.76
N ALA A 134 -18.66 1.55 -9.49
CA ALA A 134 -19.99 1.38 -8.91
C ALA A 134 -20.36 -0.10 -8.86
N ILE A 135 -21.02 -0.52 -7.78
CA ILE A 135 -21.65 -1.84 -7.70
C ILE A 135 -23.12 -1.69 -7.38
N THR A 136 -23.91 -2.65 -7.89
CA THR A 136 -25.33 -2.78 -7.54
C THR A 136 -25.65 -4.20 -7.12
N HIS A 137 -26.62 -4.36 -6.22
CA HIS A 137 -27.18 -5.67 -5.92
C HIS A 137 -27.89 -6.25 -7.17
N GLN A 138 -27.92 -7.57 -7.29
CA GLN A 138 -28.59 -8.23 -8.40
C GLN A 138 -30.06 -7.81 -8.49
N GLY A 139 -30.50 -7.44 -9.69
CA GLY A 139 -31.87 -6.94 -9.93
C GLY A 139 -32.01 -5.42 -9.86
N VAL A 140 -31.04 -4.72 -9.30
CA VAL A 140 -30.97 -3.24 -9.34
C VAL A 140 -30.36 -2.80 -10.68
N LYS A 141 -30.96 -1.76 -11.29
CA LYS A 141 -30.45 -1.21 -12.56
C LYS A 141 -29.02 -0.69 -12.39
N ALA A 142 -28.11 -1.22 -13.19
CA ALA A 142 -26.71 -0.77 -13.17
C ALA A 142 -26.58 0.69 -13.65
N PRO A 143 -25.83 1.55 -12.93
CA PRO A 143 -25.59 2.93 -13.33
C PRO A 143 -24.68 2.98 -14.57
N THR A 144 -24.96 3.88 -15.52
CA THR A 144 -24.10 4.12 -16.69
C THR A 144 -23.11 5.26 -16.46
N SER A 145 -23.47 6.17 -15.57
CA SER A 145 -22.66 7.29 -15.10
C SER A 145 -22.65 7.35 -13.58
N TRP A 146 -21.71 8.07 -13.00
CA TRP A 146 -21.64 8.26 -11.55
C TRP A 146 -22.89 8.97 -10.99
N SER A 147 -23.47 9.92 -11.76
CA SER A 147 -24.69 10.61 -11.35
C SER A 147 -25.93 9.70 -11.27
N ASP A 148 -25.93 8.57 -11.99
CA ASP A 148 -27.06 7.63 -11.96
C ASP A 148 -27.19 6.94 -10.58
N LEU A 149 -26.14 6.98 -9.75
CA LEU A 149 -26.19 6.43 -8.38
C LEU A 149 -27.27 7.10 -7.53
N ALA A 150 -27.56 8.38 -7.73
CA ALA A 150 -28.62 9.07 -7.01
C ALA A 150 -30.02 8.42 -7.24
N SER A 151 -30.19 7.68 -8.33
CA SER A 151 -31.42 6.97 -8.67
C SER A 151 -31.36 5.45 -8.44
N ALA A 152 -30.29 4.95 -7.83
CA ALA A 152 -30.03 3.51 -7.68
C ALA A 152 -30.60 2.92 -6.38
N GLY A 153 -31.48 3.64 -5.67
CA GLY A 153 -31.99 3.22 -4.38
C GLY A 153 -31.09 3.62 -3.20
N LYS A 154 -30.98 2.77 -2.19
CA LYS A 154 -30.17 3.03 -1.01
C LYS A 154 -28.69 2.83 -1.33
N VAL A 155 -27.94 3.91 -1.46
CA VAL A 155 -26.52 3.91 -1.86
C VAL A 155 -25.60 3.94 -0.64
N ALA A 156 -24.56 3.10 -0.60
CA ALA A 156 -23.50 3.15 0.38
C ALA A 156 -22.25 3.83 -0.19
N VAL A 157 -21.65 4.74 0.60
CA VAL A 157 -20.38 5.39 0.26
C VAL A 157 -19.38 5.22 1.41
N PRO A 158 -18.09 4.96 1.13
CA PRO A 158 -17.10 4.79 2.19
C PRO A 158 -16.67 6.15 2.78
N ASP A 159 -16.25 6.12 4.05
CA ASP A 159 -15.80 7.31 4.78
C ASP A 159 -14.41 7.77 4.34
N PRO A 160 -14.25 9.01 3.85
CA PRO A 160 -12.96 9.55 3.42
C PRO A 160 -11.95 9.77 4.57
N ASN A 161 -12.40 9.76 5.83
CA ASN A 161 -11.51 9.82 6.99
C ASN A 161 -10.89 8.45 7.31
N LEU A 162 -11.55 7.36 6.90
CA LEU A 162 -11.10 6.00 7.20
C LEU A 162 -10.45 5.30 6.02
N ALA A 163 -10.90 5.61 4.80
CA ALA A 163 -10.47 4.93 3.58
C ALA A 163 -9.82 5.90 2.57
N ALA A 164 -8.57 5.63 2.22
CA ALA A 164 -7.81 6.40 1.23
C ALA A 164 -8.52 6.54 -0.12
N SER A 165 -9.14 5.45 -0.60
CA SER A 165 -9.89 5.46 -1.85
C SER A 165 -11.12 6.36 -1.79
N ALA A 166 -11.78 6.47 -0.63
CA ALA A 166 -12.90 7.38 -0.42
C ALA A 166 -12.43 8.85 -0.41
N LEU A 167 -11.26 9.13 0.17
CA LEU A 167 -10.65 10.46 0.09
C LEU A 167 -10.32 10.85 -1.36
N GLY A 168 -9.76 9.90 -2.12
CA GLY A 168 -9.53 10.09 -3.55
C GLY A 168 -10.84 10.31 -4.34
N ALA A 169 -11.90 9.58 -3.99
CA ALA A 169 -13.24 9.77 -4.55
C ALA A 169 -13.79 11.16 -4.25
N LEU A 170 -13.69 11.61 -2.99
CA LEU A 170 -14.11 12.95 -2.59
C LEU A 170 -13.36 14.04 -3.36
N GLY A 171 -12.06 13.86 -3.53
CA GLY A 171 -11.24 14.78 -4.33
C GLY A 171 -11.65 14.87 -5.80
N PHE A 172 -12.09 13.76 -6.39
CA PHE A 172 -12.53 13.73 -7.78
C PHE A 172 -13.98 14.23 -7.97
N PHE A 173 -14.92 13.74 -7.16
CA PHE A 173 -16.34 14.08 -7.31
C PHE A 173 -16.71 15.44 -6.72
N GLY A 174 -16.01 15.86 -5.68
CA GLY A 174 -16.31 17.05 -4.90
C GLY A 174 -17.54 16.90 -3.99
N PRO A 175 -17.73 17.83 -3.04
CA PRO A 175 -18.79 17.74 -2.03
C PRO A 175 -20.20 17.74 -2.61
N LYS A 176 -20.43 18.45 -3.72
CA LYS A 176 -21.76 18.52 -4.36
C LYS A 176 -22.31 17.13 -4.76
N PHE A 177 -21.45 16.26 -5.29
CA PHE A 177 -21.84 14.91 -5.65
C PHE A 177 -22.36 14.13 -4.43
N TYR A 178 -21.67 14.27 -3.31
CA TYR A 178 -22.03 13.60 -2.05
C TYR A 178 -23.29 14.20 -1.42
N ALA A 179 -23.49 15.51 -1.55
CA ALA A 179 -24.73 16.16 -1.13
C ALA A 179 -25.93 15.63 -1.94
N ASP A 180 -25.79 15.55 -3.27
CA ASP A 180 -26.83 14.99 -4.15
C ASP A 180 -27.16 13.52 -3.76
N LEU A 181 -26.15 12.68 -3.48
CA LEU A 181 -26.38 11.32 -3.00
C LEU A 181 -27.08 11.28 -1.64
N LYS A 182 -26.71 12.16 -0.71
CA LYS A 182 -27.29 12.25 0.62
C LYS A 182 -28.76 12.65 0.59
N GLU A 183 -29.13 13.59 -0.27
CA GLU A 183 -30.53 13.98 -0.52
C GLU A 183 -31.38 12.80 -0.99
N HIS A 184 -30.78 11.83 -1.69
CA HIS A 184 -31.41 10.59 -2.15
C HIS A 184 -31.24 9.41 -1.17
N GLY A 185 -30.85 9.68 0.09
CA GLY A 185 -30.81 8.67 1.15
C GLY A 185 -29.52 7.85 1.20
N ALA A 186 -28.43 8.31 0.58
CA ALA A 186 -27.15 7.62 0.72
C ALA A 186 -26.66 7.59 2.17
N VAL A 187 -25.99 6.49 2.53
CA VAL A 187 -25.42 6.26 3.85
C VAL A 187 -23.91 6.13 3.78
N GLN A 188 -23.24 6.67 4.77
CA GLN A 188 -21.81 6.48 4.94
C GLN A 188 -21.54 5.16 5.69
N VAL A 189 -20.53 4.40 5.23
CA VAL A 189 -19.98 3.21 5.88
C VAL A 189 -18.47 3.36 6.03
N GLY A 190 -17.81 2.48 6.80
CA GLY A 190 -16.40 2.65 7.13
C GLY A 190 -15.48 2.55 5.91
N THR A 191 -15.59 1.47 5.15
CA THR A 191 -14.61 1.10 4.12
C THR A 191 -15.28 0.67 2.79
N PRO A 192 -14.55 0.63 1.67
CA PRO A 192 -15.05 0.03 0.43
C PRO A 192 -15.44 -1.44 0.56
N ASP A 193 -14.78 -2.19 1.46
CA ASP A 193 -15.13 -3.59 1.71
C ASP A 193 -16.48 -3.69 2.44
N ASP A 194 -16.81 -2.75 3.34
CA ASP A 194 -18.14 -2.65 3.97
C ASP A 194 -19.21 -2.34 2.94
N VAL A 195 -18.92 -1.45 1.97
CA VAL A 195 -19.83 -1.21 0.84
C VAL A 195 -20.07 -2.49 0.07
N THR A 196 -18.99 -3.18 -0.33
CA THR A 196 -19.10 -4.41 -1.13
C THR A 196 -19.89 -5.49 -0.39
N THR A 197 -19.64 -5.67 0.91
CA THR A 197 -20.36 -6.62 1.74
C THR A 197 -21.84 -6.26 1.88
N GLY A 198 -22.13 -5.01 2.19
CA GLY A 198 -23.52 -4.56 2.37
C GLY A 198 -24.35 -4.63 1.09
N VAL A 199 -23.77 -4.32 -0.07
CA VAL A 199 -24.44 -4.48 -1.37
C VAL A 199 -24.61 -5.97 -1.71
N ALA A 200 -23.60 -6.80 -1.47
CA ALA A 200 -23.71 -8.24 -1.69
C ALA A 200 -24.81 -8.90 -0.84
N GLN A 201 -25.04 -8.40 0.37
CA GLN A 201 -26.08 -8.87 1.28
C GLN A 201 -27.48 -8.26 1.01
N GLY A 202 -27.59 -7.30 0.08
CA GLY A 202 -28.84 -6.59 -0.19
C GLY A 202 -29.24 -5.58 0.90
N THR A 203 -28.32 -5.22 1.81
CA THR A 203 -28.52 -4.13 2.78
C THR A 203 -28.56 -2.77 2.10
N TYR A 204 -27.82 -2.63 1.01
CA TYR A 204 -27.76 -1.48 0.11
C TYR A 204 -28.03 -1.94 -1.32
N ASP A 205 -28.72 -1.09 -2.08
CA ASP A 205 -29.04 -1.33 -3.49
C ASP A 205 -27.82 -1.12 -4.38
N ALA A 206 -26.98 -0.10 -4.05
CA ALA A 206 -25.78 0.25 -4.80
C ALA A 206 -24.70 0.82 -3.88
N GLY A 207 -23.50 1.02 -4.45
CA GLY A 207 -22.43 1.69 -3.70
C GLY A 207 -21.19 1.97 -4.55
N ILE A 208 -20.29 2.77 -3.96
CA ILE A 208 -18.97 3.08 -4.51
C ILE A 208 -17.94 2.22 -3.78
N THR A 209 -17.22 1.40 -4.53
CA THR A 209 -16.18 0.52 -3.97
C THR A 209 -14.96 0.46 -4.88
N ILE A 210 -13.97 -0.37 -4.53
CA ILE A 210 -12.77 -0.63 -5.34
C ILE A 210 -12.96 -1.90 -6.18
N ALA A 211 -12.49 -1.87 -7.42
CA ALA A 211 -12.72 -2.93 -8.39
C ALA A 211 -12.22 -4.30 -7.93
N ASN A 212 -11.03 -4.37 -7.34
CA ASN A 212 -10.47 -5.64 -6.85
C ASN A 212 -11.32 -6.29 -5.76
N SER A 213 -11.86 -5.54 -4.81
CA SER A 213 -12.79 -6.06 -3.78
C SER A 213 -14.09 -6.53 -4.43
N ALA A 214 -14.65 -5.76 -5.36
CA ALA A 214 -15.87 -6.12 -6.08
C ALA A 214 -15.70 -7.41 -6.89
N TYR A 215 -14.63 -7.52 -7.70
CA TYR A 215 -14.35 -8.74 -8.47
C TYR A 215 -14.06 -9.95 -7.58
N ALA A 216 -13.34 -9.76 -6.47
CA ALA A 216 -13.12 -10.83 -5.50
C ALA A 216 -14.42 -11.34 -4.88
N ALA A 217 -15.36 -10.46 -4.56
CA ALA A 217 -16.69 -10.82 -4.06
C ALA A 217 -17.52 -11.54 -5.13
N GLN A 218 -17.54 -11.01 -6.37
CA GLN A 218 -18.25 -11.62 -7.49
C GLN A 218 -17.73 -13.03 -7.81
N LYS A 219 -16.40 -13.23 -7.79
CA LYS A 219 -15.76 -14.53 -7.98
C LYS A 219 -16.15 -15.56 -6.92
N LYS A 220 -16.49 -15.08 -5.71
CA LYS A 220 -17.02 -15.92 -4.61
C LYS A 220 -18.53 -16.15 -4.70
N GLY A 221 -19.18 -15.70 -5.77
CA GLY A 221 -20.62 -15.88 -6.00
C GLY A 221 -21.52 -14.80 -5.40
N SER A 222 -20.97 -13.67 -4.95
CA SER A 222 -21.80 -12.56 -4.45
C SER A 222 -22.70 -12.02 -5.56
N PRO A 223 -24.01 -11.78 -5.27
CA PRO A 223 -24.98 -11.34 -6.26
C PRO A 223 -24.87 -9.83 -6.55
N ILE A 224 -23.74 -9.41 -7.11
CA ILE A 224 -23.45 -8.02 -7.45
C ILE A 224 -23.14 -7.84 -8.93
N THR A 225 -23.51 -6.69 -9.47
CA THR A 225 -23.11 -6.21 -10.80
C THR A 225 -22.09 -5.11 -10.62
N ILE A 226 -20.98 -5.19 -11.38
CA ILE A 226 -19.88 -4.22 -11.33
C ILE A 226 -19.97 -3.34 -12.58
N THR A 227 -19.94 -2.04 -12.38
CA THR A 227 -19.99 -1.04 -13.46
C THR A 227 -18.79 -0.11 -13.39
N TRP A 228 -18.24 0.20 -14.55
CA TRP A 228 -17.23 1.23 -14.77
C TRP A 228 -17.93 2.47 -15.33
N PRO A 229 -18.48 3.38 -14.48
CA PRO A 229 -19.38 4.43 -14.93
C PRO A 229 -18.65 5.51 -15.72
N LYS A 230 -19.38 6.21 -16.59
CA LYS A 230 -18.84 7.40 -17.24
C LYS A 230 -18.66 8.55 -16.22
N PRO A 231 -17.64 9.42 -16.41
CA PRO A 231 -16.67 9.46 -17.52
C PRO A 231 -15.56 8.40 -17.40
N GLY A 232 -15.45 7.66 -16.30
CA GLY A 232 -14.51 6.58 -16.09
C GLY A 232 -14.39 6.18 -14.63
N ALA A 233 -13.86 4.97 -14.37
CA ALA A 233 -13.44 4.56 -13.05
C ALA A 233 -12.31 5.48 -12.57
N VAL A 234 -12.36 5.88 -11.30
CA VAL A 234 -11.35 6.78 -10.74
C VAL A 234 -10.10 5.99 -10.36
N ALA A 235 -8.98 6.31 -10.99
CA ALA A 235 -7.70 5.67 -10.72
C ALA A 235 -6.99 6.33 -9.54
N ILE A 236 -6.64 5.51 -8.54
CA ILE A 236 -5.87 5.92 -7.36
C ILE A 236 -4.67 4.98 -7.26
N TYR A 237 -3.47 5.51 -7.13
CA TYR A 237 -2.30 4.66 -6.93
C TYR A 237 -1.87 4.62 -5.48
N GLY A 238 -1.38 3.45 -5.05
CA GLY A 238 -0.76 3.24 -3.74
C GLY A 238 0.74 3.42 -3.83
N PRO A 239 1.31 4.51 -3.27
CA PRO A 239 2.75 4.75 -3.32
C PRO A 239 3.50 4.06 -2.19
N VAL A 240 4.77 3.71 -2.46
CA VAL A 240 5.73 3.23 -1.49
C VAL A 240 6.86 4.25 -1.33
N ALA A 241 7.30 4.48 -0.10
CA ALA A 241 8.41 5.38 0.22
C ALA A 241 9.26 4.86 1.38
N ILE A 242 10.52 5.27 1.38
CA ILE A 242 11.47 4.98 2.46
C ILE A 242 11.33 6.03 3.57
N SER A 243 11.44 5.60 4.83
CA SER A 243 11.52 6.50 5.97
C SER A 243 12.85 7.28 5.98
N LYS A 244 12.80 8.60 6.20
CA LYS A 244 14.00 9.43 6.31
C LYS A 244 14.83 9.13 7.56
N THR A 245 14.25 8.45 8.54
CA THR A 245 14.91 8.13 9.80
C THR A 245 15.25 6.65 9.96
N THR A 246 15.08 5.85 8.90
CA THR A 246 15.41 4.43 8.93
C THR A 246 16.90 4.20 9.22
N LYS A 247 17.16 3.20 10.04
CA LYS A 247 18.54 2.69 10.27
C LYS A 247 18.84 1.48 9.38
N ASN A 248 17.85 1.00 8.63
CA ASN A 248 17.91 -0.19 7.78
C ASN A 248 17.80 0.20 6.29
N ALA A 249 18.45 1.32 5.89
CA ALA A 249 18.26 1.94 4.58
C ALA A 249 18.45 0.96 3.42
N GLN A 250 19.51 0.14 3.44
CA GLN A 250 19.77 -0.82 2.36
C GLN A 250 18.64 -1.84 2.23
N ALA A 251 18.21 -2.47 3.33
CA ALA A 251 17.12 -3.45 3.29
C ALA A 251 15.77 -2.84 2.89
N ALA A 252 15.51 -1.59 3.29
CA ALA A 252 14.34 -0.83 2.86
C ALA A 252 14.37 -0.52 1.35
N GLN A 253 15.54 -0.13 0.82
CA GLN A 253 15.76 0.09 -0.61
C GLN A 253 15.61 -1.21 -1.41
N ASP A 254 16.14 -2.32 -0.91
CA ASP A 254 16.01 -3.64 -1.55
C ASP A 254 14.54 -4.06 -1.63
N PHE A 255 13.75 -3.86 -0.56
CA PHE A 255 12.33 -4.13 -0.58
C PHE A 255 11.57 -3.25 -1.58
N ILE A 256 11.84 -1.94 -1.60
CA ILE A 256 11.19 -1.02 -2.55
C ILE A 256 11.61 -1.35 -3.99
N SER A 257 12.88 -1.68 -4.23
CA SER A 257 13.37 -2.12 -5.54
C SER A 257 12.67 -3.41 -6.00
N TYR A 258 12.45 -4.35 -5.07
CA TYR A 258 11.71 -5.57 -5.38
C TYR A 258 10.26 -5.28 -5.77
N VAL A 259 9.50 -4.51 -4.98
CA VAL A 259 8.08 -4.26 -5.28
C VAL A 259 7.86 -3.39 -6.53
N THR A 260 8.90 -2.67 -6.98
CA THR A 260 8.90 -1.92 -8.25
C THR A 260 9.42 -2.73 -9.44
N SER A 261 10.04 -3.89 -9.20
CA SER A 261 10.53 -4.79 -10.23
C SER A 261 9.40 -5.55 -10.92
N ARG A 262 9.69 -6.16 -12.07
CA ARG A 262 8.73 -7.01 -12.78
C ARG A 262 8.25 -8.19 -11.92
N ASP A 263 9.13 -8.79 -11.14
CA ASP A 263 8.78 -9.92 -10.27
C ASP A 263 7.81 -9.48 -9.16
N GLY A 264 8.13 -8.39 -8.45
CA GLY A 264 7.24 -7.84 -7.41
C GLY A 264 5.89 -7.39 -7.98
N GLN A 265 5.90 -6.73 -9.13
CA GLN A 265 4.68 -6.31 -9.82
C GLN A 265 3.84 -7.50 -10.31
N THR A 266 4.47 -8.60 -10.73
CA THR A 266 3.77 -9.84 -11.09
C THR A 266 3.07 -10.46 -9.88
N VAL A 267 3.72 -10.46 -8.72
CA VAL A 267 3.09 -10.93 -7.49
C VAL A 267 1.91 -10.03 -7.10
N ILE A 268 2.07 -8.71 -7.18
CA ILE A 268 0.99 -7.74 -6.92
C ILE A 268 -0.21 -8.02 -7.84
N GLY A 269 0.02 -8.26 -9.12
CA GLY A 269 -1.02 -8.60 -10.08
C GLY A 269 -1.73 -9.91 -9.77
N SER A 270 -0.97 -10.95 -9.48
CA SER A 270 -1.48 -12.29 -9.13
C SER A 270 -2.24 -12.29 -7.81
N ALA A 271 -1.89 -11.40 -6.90
CA ALA A 271 -2.56 -11.20 -5.61
C ALA A 271 -3.85 -10.36 -5.69
N GLY A 272 -4.27 -9.98 -6.89
CA GLY A 272 -5.54 -9.29 -7.12
C GLY A 272 -5.50 -7.78 -7.06
N SER A 273 -4.32 -7.16 -7.08
CA SER A 273 -4.15 -5.71 -7.25
C SER A 273 -3.68 -5.39 -8.68
N TYR A 274 -3.95 -4.18 -9.16
CA TYR A 274 -3.53 -3.78 -10.51
C TYR A 274 -2.09 -3.25 -10.47
N PRO A 275 -1.13 -3.89 -11.17
CA PRO A 275 0.23 -3.39 -11.25
C PRO A 275 0.31 -2.01 -11.92
N THR A 276 1.32 -1.23 -11.56
CA THR A 276 1.62 0.04 -12.22
C THR A 276 2.68 -0.08 -13.29
N LEU A 277 3.48 -1.16 -13.26
CA LEU A 277 4.45 -1.45 -14.31
C LEU A 277 3.71 -1.87 -15.59
N PRO A 278 3.98 -1.24 -16.75
CA PRO A 278 3.38 -1.63 -18.02
C PRO A 278 3.62 -3.10 -18.36
N ASP A 279 2.66 -3.71 -19.05
CA ASP A 279 2.73 -5.09 -19.56
C ASP A 279 2.84 -6.18 -18.48
N VAL A 280 2.59 -5.85 -17.22
CA VAL A 280 2.40 -6.82 -16.16
C VAL A 280 0.90 -7.10 -16.01
N ALA A 281 0.53 -8.38 -16.05
CA ALA A 281 -0.86 -8.79 -15.92
C ALA A 281 -1.39 -8.48 -14.50
N GLY A 282 -2.61 -7.97 -14.45
CA GLY A 282 -3.36 -7.74 -13.21
C GLY A 282 -4.75 -8.37 -13.28
N PRO A 283 -5.63 -8.04 -12.32
CA PRO A 283 -7.02 -8.45 -12.36
C PRO A 283 -7.71 -8.04 -13.67
N GLU A 284 -8.76 -8.77 -14.01
CA GLU A 284 -9.57 -8.48 -15.19
C GLU A 284 -10.11 -7.03 -15.13
N LYS A 285 -9.98 -6.34 -16.25
CA LYS A 285 -10.56 -5.03 -16.50
C LYS A 285 -11.34 -5.11 -17.80
N PRO A 286 -12.59 -4.62 -17.85
CA PRO A 286 -13.36 -4.66 -19.10
C PRO A 286 -12.59 -3.96 -20.22
N LYS A 287 -12.53 -4.59 -21.39
CA LYS A 287 -11.83 -4.02 -22.56
C LYS A 287 -12.44 -2.66 -22.92
N GLY A 288 -11.59 -1.64 -22.99
CA GLY A 288 -12.03 -0.27 -23.28
C GLY A 288 -12.79 0.42 -22.14
N ALA A 289 -12.78 -0.16 -20.92
CA ALA A 289 -13.36 0.51 -19.75
C ALA A 289 -12.72 1.90 -19.55
N PRO A 290 -13.54 2.95 -19.44
CA PRO A 290 -13.01 4.29 -19.25
C PRO A 290 -12.37 4.42 -17.87
N VAL A 291 -11.25 5.16 -17.81
CA VAL A 291 -10.52 5.46 -16.57
C VAL A 291 -10.20 6.94 -16.54
N VAL A 292 -10.36 7.56 -15.39
CA VAL A 292 -9.98 8.95 -15.13
C VAL A 292 -8.90 9.02 -14.06
N TYR A 293 -7.98 9.95 -14.23
CA TYR A 293 -6.88 10.18 -13.30
C TYR A 293 -7.07 11.56 -12.68
N PRO A 294 -7.36 11.65 -11.37
CA PRO A 294 -7.47 12.94 -10.69
C PRO A 294 -6.15 13.74 -10.73
N ASP A 295 -6.26 15.06 -10.73
CA ASP A 295 -5.11 15.91 -10.43
C ASP A 295 -4.86 15.90 -8.91
N TRP A 296 -3.98 15.01 -8.49
CA TRP A 296 -3.66 14.83 -7.07
C TRP A 296 -3.06 16.06 -6.40
N ASN A 297 -2.35 16.92 -7.15
CA ASN A 297 -1.81 18.16 -6.61
C ASN A 297 -2.93 19.14 -6.26
N ALA A 298 -3.90 19.28 -7.16
CA ALA A 298 -5.09 20.11 -6.91
C ALA A 298 -5.90 19.56 -5.72
N VAL A 299 -6.12 18.24 -5.64
CA VAL A 299 -6.83 17.63 -4.50
C VAL A 299 -6.10 17.85 -3.19
N THR A 300 -4.77 17.67 -3.15
CA THR A 300 -3.97 17.87 -1.95
C THR A 300 -4.10 19.27 -1.39
N SER A 301 -4.08 20.30 -2.26
CA SER A 301 -4.17 21.70 -1.84
C SER A 301 -5.52 22.07 -1.21
N HIS A 302 -6.58 21.31 -1.47
CA HIS A 302 -7.94 21.55 -0.96
C HIS A 302 -8.44 20.47 0.01
N LYS A 303 -7.61 19.51 0.37
CA LYS A 303 -7.98 18.33 1.17
C LYS A 303 -8.75 18.68 2.44
N ALA A 304 -8.26 19.64 3.23
CA ALA A 304 -8.90 20.02 4.49
C ALA A 304 -10.32 20.58 4.28
N ALA A 305 -10.51 21.47 3.30
CA ALA A 305 -11.82 22.00 2.96
C ALA A 305 -12.78 20.93 2.45
N LEU A 306 -12.30 20.00 1.61
CA LEU A 306 -13.10 18.88 1.12
C LEU A 306 -13.61 17.99 2.25
N LEU A 307 -12.77 17.67 3.24
CA LEU A 307 -13.16 16.88 4.39
C LEU A 307 -14.14 17.61 5.30
N GLU A 308 -13.94 18.93 5.52
CA GLU A 308 -14.87 19.75 6.30
C GLU A 308 -16.25 19.82 5.63
N ASP A 309 -16.30 20.02 4.32
CA ASP A 309 -17.56 20.07 3.59
C ASP A 309 -18.25 18.70 3.57
N TYR A 310 -17.49 17.61 3.44
CA TYR A 310 -18.03 16.26 3.53
C TYR A 310 -18.63 15.97 4.94
N ALA A 311 -17.95 16.40 6.00
CA ALA A 311 -18.44 16.26 7.37
C ALA A 311 -19.78 16.99 7.58
N LYS A 312 -19.98 18.17 6.98
CA LYS A 312 -21.27 18.89 7.02
C LYS A 312 -22.40 18.10 6.34
N ILE A 313 -22.09 17.26 5.34
CA ILE A 313 -23.07 16.47 4.58
C ILE A 313 -23.49 15.22 5.36
N PHE A 314 -22.54 14.46 5.90
CA PHE A 314 -22.81 13.18 6.55
C PHE A 314 -22.85 13.22 8.07
N GLY A 315 -22.41 14.29 8.69
CA GLY A 315 -22.29 14.44 10.13
C GLY A 315 -21.02 13.76 10.63
N GLY A 316 -19.91 14.48 10.74
CA GLY A 316 -18.64 14.03 11.32
C GLY A 316 -18.47 14.57 12.72
#